data_f4c905e9af985d91c19b4bbe3f3479f1
#
_entry.id   f4c905e9af985d91c19b4bbe3f3479f1
#
_cell.length_a   1.000
_cell.length_b   1.000
_cell.length_c   1.000
_cell.angle_alpha   90.00
_cell.angle_beta   90.00
_cell.angle_gamma   90.00
#
_symmetry.space_group_name_H-M   'P 1'
#
loop_
_entity.id
_entity.type
_entity.pdbx_description
1 polymer ?
#
loop_
_entity_poly.entity_id
_entity_poly.type
_entity_poly.pdbx_seq_one_letter_code
_entity_poly.pdbx_strand_id
1 'polypeptide(L)'
;MYKHILVAVDGSDTSKMALNEAMKLASDQHATIRLVHVADLIPTYTDLEIPSQVVQYQEALREIGQKVLAECHALTEKSGIQADTRLRIIETPGEHIYDAVEAEAIQWPADLIVIGSHGRRGIRRFILGSVAEGVMRVATKPVLLVRGN
;
A
#
# COMPACT_ATOMS: atom_id res chain seq x y z
N MET A 1 -18.53 -6.25 11.22
CA MET A 1 -17.75 -7.35 10.65
C MET A 1 -17.15 -6.94 9.31
N TYR A 2 -15.85 -7.14 9.11
CA TYR A 2 -15.18 -6.67 7.90
C TYR A 2 -15.41 -7.63 6.74
N LYS A 3 -15.77 -7.11 5.57
CA LYS A 3 -15.96 -7.86 4.32
C LYS A 3 -15.00 -7.45 3.22
N HIS A 4 -14.55 -6.21 3.24
CA HIS A 4 -13.63 -5.64 2.26
C HIS A 4 -12.44 -5.01 2.98
N ILE A 5 -11.30 -5.69 2.96
CA ILE A 5 -10.09 -5.28 3.65
C ILE A 5 -9.09 -4.73 2.63
N LEU A 6 -8.78 -3.43 2.71
CA LEU A 6 -7.75 -2.81 1.90
C LEU A 6 -6.40 -2.92 2.61
N VAL A 7 -5.39 -3.44 1.93
CA VAL A 7 -4.04 -3.56 2.47
C VAL A 7 -3.07 -2.74 1.62
N ALA A 8 -2.44 -1.75 2.22
CA ALA A 8 -1.40 -0.98 1.55
C ALA A 8 -0.05 -1.71 1.65
N VAL A 9 0.55 -2.02 0.51
CA VAL A 9 1.79 -2.79 0.42
C VAL A 9 2.86 -2.04 -0.35
N ASP A 10 4.10 -2.07 0.14
CA ASP A 10 5.25 -1.41 -0.46
C ASP A 10 6.48 -2.32 -0.61
N GLY A 11 6.34 -3.60 -0.29
CA GLY A 11 7.39 -4.61 -0.33
C GLY A 11 8.28 -4.65 0.91
N SER A 12 8.07 -3.76 1.90
CA SER A 12 8.80 -3.79 3.17
C SER A 12 8.38 -4.97 4.04
N ASP A 13 9.22 -5.34 5.01
CA ASP A 13 8.89 -6.41 5.96
C ASP A 13 7.65 -6.08 6.80
N THR A 14 7.52 -4.81 7.20
CA THR A 14 6.35 -4.36 7.96
C THR A 14 5.06 -4.44 7.14
N SER A 15 5.12 -4.13 5.85
CA SER A 15 4.00 -4.28 4.93
C SER A 15 3.60 -5.76 4.76
N LYS A 16 4.57 -6.68 4.73
CA LYS A 16 4.30 -8.12 4.72
C LYS A 16 3.66 -8.60 6.02
N MET A 17 4.09 -8.06 7.15
CA MET A 17 3.44 -8.33 8.45
C MET A 17 1.99 -7.83 8.47
N ALA A 18 1.74 -6.64 7.93
CA ALA A 18 0.40 -6.09 7.77
C ALA A 18 -0.49 -7.00 6.89
N LEU A 19 0.06 -7.50 5.78
CA LEU A 19 -0.64 -8.45 4.92
C LEU A 19 -0.96 -9.75 5.68
N ASN A 20 -0.02 -10.28 6.45
CA ASN A 20 -0.27 -11.50 7.23
C ASN A 20 -1.41 -11.31 8.24
N GLU A 21 -1.47 -10.18 8.93
CA GLU A 21 -2.58 -9.89 9.85
C GLU A 21 -3.92 -9.73 9.10
N ALA A 22 -3.90 -9.06 7.95
CA ALA A 22 -5.09 -8.93 7.10
C ALA A 22 -5.59 -10.29 6.60
N MET A 23 -4.69 -11.20 6.22
CA MET A 23 -5.04 -12.56 5.79
C MET A 23 -5.69 -13.38 6.93
N LYS A 24 -5.19 -13.27 8.15
CA LYS A 24 -5.82 -13.92 9.32
C LYS A 24 -7.25 -13.41 9.52
N LEU A 25 -7.44 -12.08 9.50
CA LEU A 25 -8.76 -11.48 9.60
C LEU A 25 -9.68 -11.90 8.45
N ALA A 26 -9.18 -11.89 7.22
CA ALA A 26 -9.95 -12.27 6.05
C ALA A 26 -10.39 -13.73 6.11
N SER A 27 -9.51 -14.62 6.56
CA SER A 27 -9.85 -16.04 6.76
C SER A 27 -10.96 -16.21 7.80
N ASP A 28 -10.84 -15.55 8.95
CA ASP A 28 -11.78 -15.63 10.05
C ASP A 28 -13.16 -15.06 9.68
N GLN A 29 -13.19 -13.96 8.95
CA GLN A 29 -14.42 -13.22 8.64
C GLN A 29 -14.98 -13.51 7.24
N HIS A 30 -14.33 -14.35 6.46
CA HIS A 30 -14.66 -14.60 5.05
C HIS A 30 -14.71 -13.30 4.25
N ALA A 31 -13.67 -12.49 4.42
CA ALA A 31 -13.50 -11.21 3.75
C ALA A 31 -12.66 -11.33 2.47
N THR A 32 -12.86 -10.39 1.56
CA THR A 32 -12.02 -10.20 0.38
C THR A 32 -10.95 -9.16 0.68
N ILE A 33 -9.75 -9.39 0.18
CA ILE A 33 -8.63 -8.43 0.29
C ILE A 33 -8.45 -7.70 -1.04
N ARG A 34 -8.22 -6.39 -0.98
CA ARG A 34 -7.59 -5.63 -2.05
C ARG A 34 -6.21 -5.18 -1.62
N LEU A 35 -5.21 -5.55 -2.42
CA LEU A 35 -3.83 -5.11 -2.26
C LEU A 35 -3.63 -3.84 -3.06
N VAL A 36 -3.23 -2.76 -2.43
CA VAL A 36 -2.92 -1.51 -3.12
C VAL A 36 -1.44 -1.16 -2.94
N HIS A 37 -0.79 -0.87 -4.05
CA HIS A 37 0.52 -0.23 -4.08
C HIS A 37 0.38 1.12 -4.76
N VAL A 38 0.97 2.15 -4.16
CA VAL A 38 0.97 3.50 -4.71
C VAL A 38 2.35 3.83 -5.26
N ALA A 39 2.43 4.09 -6.55
CA ALA A 39 3.64 4.55 -7.23
C ALA A 39 3.56 6.07 -7.39
N ASP A 40 4.45 6.79 -6.71
CA ASP A 40 4.61 8.22 -6.87
C ASP A 40 5.56 8.49 -8.04
N LEU A 41 5.00 8.85 -9.19
CA LEU A 41 5.76 9.10 -10.41
C LEU A 41 6.22 10.55 -10.56
N ILE A 42 5.95 11.39 -9.57
CA ILE A 42 6.40 12.78 -9.62
C ILE A 42 7.88 12.84 -9.30
N PRO A 43 8.72 13.33 -10.24
CA PRO A 43 10.15 13.46 -9.98
C PRO A 43 10.38 14.48 -8.86
N THR A 44 10.97 14.03 -7.77
CA THR A 44 11.26 14.87 -6.61
C THR A 44 12.50 15.75 -6.82
N TYR A 45 13.31 15.47 -7.85
CA TYR A 45 14.59 16.12 -8.08
C TYR A 45 14.86 16.43 -9.54
N THR A 46 15.48 17.59 -9.73
CA THR A 46 15.94 18.17 -10.98
C THR A 46 17.15 17.47 -11.62
N ASP A 47 17.62 16.36 -11.05
CA ASP A 47 18.77 15.60 -11.59
C ASP A 47 18.41 14.80 -12.86
N LEU A 48 17.13 14.71 -13.19
CA LEU A 48 16.67 14.10 -14.44
C LEU A 48 16.44 15.21 -15.48
N GLU A 49 17.53 15.64 -16.11
CA GLU A 49 17.49 16.73 -17.09
C GLU A 49 16.97 16.30 -18.46
N ILE A 50 16.89 15.00 -18.72
CA ILE A 50 16.52 14.45 -20.02
C ILE A 50 15.15 13.76 -19.94
N PRO A 51 14.18 14.11 -20.80
CA PRO A 51 12.83 13.51 -20.79
C PRO A 51 12.83 11.97 -20.85
N SER A 52 13.77 11.36 -21.58
CA SER A 52 13.90 9.91 -21.64
C SER A 52 14.28 9.27 -20.29
N GLN A 53 15.06 9.95 -19.46
CA GLN A 53 15.41 9.50 -18.12
C GLN A 53 14.21 9.53 -17.17
N VAL A 54 13.35 10.55 -17.31
CA VAL A 54 12.10 10.63 -16.54
C VAL A 54 11.18 9.46 -16.89
N VAL A 55 11.01 9.17 -18.18
CA VAL A 55 10.18 8.04 -18.62
C VAL A 55 10.72 6.71 -18.09
N GLN A 56 12.02 6.47 -18.19
CA GLN A 56 12.65 5.25 -17.68
C GLN A 56 12.47 5.11 -16.16
N TYR A 57 12.61 6.20 -15.43
CA TYR A 57 12.40 6.22 -13.98
C TYR A 57 10.94 5.87 -13.62
N GLN A 58 9.97 6.45 -14.32
CA GLN A 58 8.57 6.17 -14.11
C GLN A 58 8.19 4.73 -14.44
N GLU A 59 8.73 4.18 -15.53
CA GLU A 59 8.53 2.78 -15.89
C GLU A 59 9.11 1.84 -14.83
N ALA A 60 10.30 2.14 -14.33
CA ALA A 60 10.92 1.36 -13.26
C ALA A 60 10.06 1.34 -11.98
N LEU A 61 9.47 2.48 -11.61
CA LEU A 61 8.57 2.55 -10.45
C LEU A 61 7.29 1.73 -10.65
N ARG A 62 6.73 1.73 -11.86
CA ARG A 62 5.57 0.91 -12.21
C ARG A 62 5.89 -0.59 -12.12
N GLU A 63 7.03 -1.00 -12.65
CA GLU A 63 7.48 -2.39 -12.60
C GLU A 63 7.71 -2.86 -11.16
N ILE A 64 8.33 -2.02 -10.32
CA ILE A 64 8.50 -2.30 -8.90
C ILE A 64 7.14 -2.50 -8.22
N GLY A 65 6.19 -1.62 -8.49
CA GLY A 65 4.84 -1.72 -7.92
C GLY A 65 4.11 -2.98 -8.36
N GLN A 66 4.17 -3.33 -9.62
CA GLN A 66 3.58 -4.55 -10.15
C GLN A 66 4.21 -5.81 -9.55
N LYS A 67 5.52 -5.81 -9.37
CA LYS A 67 6.24 -6.92 -8.72
C LYS A 67 5.82 -7.08 -7.25
N VAL A 68 5.75 -5.99 -6.51
CA VAL A 68 5.28 -6.01 -5.11
C VAL A 68 3.87 -6.59 -5.03
N LEU A 69 2.96 -6.12 -5.88
CA LEU A 69 1.58 -6.62 -5.92
C LEU A 69 1.52 -8.10 -6.29
N ALA A 70 2.29 -8.55 -7.28
CA ALA A 70 2.32 -9.95 -7.69
C ALA A 70 2.83 -10.87 -6.57
N GLU A 71 3.88 -10.48 -5.88
CA GLU A 71 4.42 -11.24 -4.74
C GLU A 71 3.41 -11.33 -3.59
N CYS A 72 2.75 -10.23 -3.26
CA CYS A 72 1.72 -10.19 -2.22
C CYS A 72 0.48 -11.01 -2.61
N HIS A 73 0.06 -10.92 -3.87
CA HIS A 73 -1.08 -11.69 -4.38
C HIS A 73 -0.80 -13.20 -4.34
N ALA A 74 0.41 -13.63 -4.68
CA ALA A 74 0.79 -15.04 -4.58
C ALA A 74 0.69 -15.57 -3.15
N LEU A 75 0.98 -14.74 -2.14
CA LEU A 75 0.81 -15.11 -0.73
C LEU A 75 -0.67 -15.32 -0.37
N THR A 76 -1.56 -14.45 -0.86
CA THR A 76 -3.00 -14.60 -0.62
C THR A 76 -3.57 -15.83 -1.31
N GLU A 77 -3.19 -16.09 -2.54
CA GLU A 77 -3.59 -17.30 -3.28
C GLU A 77 -3.15 -18.59 -2.56
N LYS A 78 -1.90 -18.64 -2.14
CA LYS A 78 -1.35 -19.77 -1.39
C LYS A 78 -2.12 -20.05 -0.09
N SER A 79 -2.67 -19.01 0.52
CA SER A 79 -3.46 -19.10 1.74
C SER A 79 -4.97 -19.31 1.49
N GLY A 80 -5.38 -19.40 0.22
CA GLY A 80 -6.79 -19.57 -0.14
C GLY A 80 -7.66 -18.33 0.12
N ILE A 81 -7.05 -17.15 0.21
CA ILE A 81 -7.75 -15.89 0.45
C ILE A 81 -8.09 -15.25 -0.89
N GLN A 82 -9.35 -14.87 -1.06
CA GLN A 82 -9.77 -14.11 -2.23
C GLN A 82 -9.18 -12.70 -2.19
N ALA A 83 -8.37 -12.36 -3.18
CA ALA A 83 -7.73 -11.05 -3.26
C ALA A 83 -7.63 -10.55 -4.69
N ASP A 84 -7.65 -9.24 -4.85
CA ASP A 84 -7.28 -8.56 -6.09
C ASP A 84 -6.20 -7.50 -5.83
N THR A 85 -5.65 -6.95 -6.90
CA THR A 85 -4.55 -6.00 -6.83
C THR A 85 -4.91 -4.68 -7.50
N ARG A 86 -4.39 -3.59 -6.97
CA ARG A 86 -4.52 -2.26 -7.57
C ARG A 86 -3.20 -1.51 -7.49
N LEU A 87 -2.68 -1.12 -8.64
CA LEU A 87 -1.60 -0.15 -8.74
C LEU A 87 -2.22 1.26 -8.86
N ARG A 88 -2.00 2.08 -7.85
CA ARG A 88 -2.38 3.51 -7.89
C ARG A 88 -1.17 4.33 -8.27
N ILE A 89 -1.37 5.26 -9.17
CA ILE A 89 -0.30 6.10 -9.70
C ILE A 89 -0.59 7.55 -9.34
N ILE A 90 0.40 8.19 -8.71
CA ILE A 90 0.37 9.63 -8.45
C ILE A 90 1.08 10.33 -9.60
N GLU A 91 0.34 11.17 -10.30
CA GLU A 91 0.84 12.03 -11.39
C GLU A 91 0.55 13.51 -11.13
N THR A 92 -0.24 13.80 -10.10
CA THR A 92 -0.63 15.17 -9.76
C THR A 92 0.25 15.72 -8.64
N PRO A 93 0.95 16.85 -8.85
CA PRO A 93 1.72 17.49 -7.78
C PRO A 93 0.83 17.81 -6.57
N GLY A 94 1.33 17.55 -5.38
CA GLY A 94 0.62 17.80 -4.12
C GLY A 94 -0.24 16.66 -3.62
N GLU A 95 -0.48 15.61 -4.41
CA GLU A 95 -1.11 14.38 -3.95
C GLU A 95 -0.09 13.54 -3.17
N HIS A 96 -0.49 13.01 -2.03
CA HIS A 96 0.36 12.15 -1.20
C HIS A 96 -0.06 10.68 -1.34
N ILE A 97 0.84 9.77 -0.97
CA ILE A 97 0.56 8.33 -0.99
C ILE A 97 -0.66 8.00 -0.12
N TYR A 98 -0.78 8.60 1.05
CA TYR A 98 -1.91 8.36 1.95
C TYR A 98 -3.25 8.87 1.37
N ASP A 99 -3.25 9.93 0.56
CA ASP A 99 -4.46 10.39 -0.16
C ASP A 99 -4.91 9.34 -1.18
N ALA A 100 -3.97 8.75 -1.91
CA ALA A 100 -4.24 7.69 -2.88
C ALA A 100 -4.79 6.42 -2.21
N VAL A 101 -4.27 6.06 -1.03
CA VAL A 101 -4.79 4.93 -0.23
C VAL A 101 -6.23 5.18 0.20
N GLU A 102 -6.53 6.36 0.73
CA GLU A 102 -7.90 6.71 1.13
C GLU A 102 -8.85 6.77 -0.07
N ALA A 103 -8.42 7.35 -1.19
CA ALA A 103 -9.22 7.37 -2.41
C ALA A 103 -9.57 5.95 -2.88
N GLU A 104 -8.61 5.02 -2.81
CA GLU A 104 -8.86 3.62 -3.14
C GLU A 104 -9.83 2.96 -2.16
N ALA A 105 -9.70 3.25 -0.86
CA ALA A 105 -10.61 2.75 0.17
C ALA A 105 -12.05 3.19 -0.06
N ILE A 106 -12.25 4.40 -0.56
CA ILE A 106 -13.56 4.93 -0.90
C ILE A 106 -14.10 4.28 -2.18
N GLN A 107 -13.29 4.22 -3.24
CA GLN A 107 -13.71 3.67 -4.53
C GLN A 107 -14.07 2.19 -4.48
N TRP A 108 -13.33 1.42 -3.72
CA TRP A 108 -13.55 -0.03 -3.58
C TRP A 108 -14.46 -0.38 -2.41
N PRO A 109 -15.18 0.48 -1.84
CA PRO A 109 -15.85 0.55 -0.54
C PRO A 109 -15.24 -0.38 0.52
N ALA A 110 -13.97 -0.17 0.85
CA ALA A 110 -13.32 -0.86 1.96
C ALA A 110 -14.03 -0.55 3.28
N ASP A 111 -14.08 -1.52 4.17
CA ASP A 111 -14.60 -1.36 5.54
C ASP A 111 -13.49 -1.43 6.61
N LEU A 112 -12.28 -1.78 6.19
CA LEU A 112 -11.06 -1.74 7.00
C LEU A 112 -9.84 -1.43 6.11
N ILE A 113 -8.97 -0.56 6.59
CA ILE A 113 -7.63 -0.34 6.01
C ILE A 113 -6.60 -0.98 6.92
N VAL A 114 -5.69 -1.79 6.38
CA VAL A 114 -4.58 -2.40 7.10
C VAL A 114 -3.27 -1.87 6.53
N ILE A 115 -2.41 -1.38 7.39
CA ILE A 115 -1.14 -0.77 6.99
C ILE A 115 -0.04 -1.05 8.03
N GLY A 116 1.19 -1.19 7.55
CA GLY A 116 2.37 -1.26 8.42
C GLY A 116 2.72 0.10 9.02
N SER A 117 3.27 0.10 10.21
CA SER A 117 3.62 1.33 10.94
C SER A 117 4.74 2.13 10.29
N HIS A 118 5.58 1.49 9.46
CA HIS A 118 6.64 2.14 8.68
C HIS A 118 6.90 1.33 7.40
N GLY A 119 7.34 2.03 6.35
CA GLY A 119 7.62 1.42 5.06
C GLY A 119 9.10 1.08 4.87
N ARG A 120 9.56 1.15 3.61
CA ARG A 120 10.92 0.80 3.18
C ARG A 120 12.05 1.56 3.90
N ARG A 121 11.78 2.75 4.43
CA ARG A 121 12.75 3.56 5.17
C ARG A 121 12.75 3.24 6.66
N GLY A 122 12.66 1.96 7.02
CA GLY A 122 12.57 1.48 8.39
C GLY A 122 13.51 2.22 9.34
N ILE A 123 12.93 3.02 10.23
CA ILE A 123 13.65 3.66 11.32
C ILE A 123 13.47 2.78 12.56
N ARG A 124 14.58 2.35 13.11
CA ARG A 124 14.63 1.64 14.38
C ARG A 124 14.18 2.60 15.47
N ARG A 125 13.01 2.56 15.94
CA ARG A 125 12.40 3.14 17.17
C ARG A 125 11.06 3.79 16.81
N PHE A 126 10.02 3.36 17.44
CA PHE A 126 8.69 3.95 17.71
C PHE A 126 8.20 5.15 16.85
N ILE A 127 8.84 5.42 15.71
CA ILE A 127 8.45 6.51 14.82
C ILE A 127 7.49 5.94 13.79
N LEU A 128 6.28 6.44 13.82
CA LEU A 128 5.27 6.17 12.83
C LEU A 128 5.73 6.71 11.47
N GLY A 129 5.70 5.88 10.42
CA GLY A 129 6.04 6.31 9.07
C GLY A 129 5.08 7.37 8.54
N SER A 130 5.56 8.21 7.63
CA SER A 130 4.78 9.34 7.10
C SER A 130 3.48 8.89 6.39
N VAL A 131 3.53 7.76 5.68
CA VAL A 131 2.33 7.20 5.02
C VAL A 131 1.32 6.71 6.05
N ALA A 132 1.77 5.92 7.04
CA ALA A 132 0.89 5.42 8.10
C ALA A 132 0.27 6.57 8.90
N GLU A 133 1.05 7.58 9.28
CA GLU A 133 0.55 8.78 9.94
C GLU A 133 -0.49 9.52 9.09
N GLY A 134 -0.20 9.71 7.81
CA GLY A 134 -1.11 10.35 6.88
C GLY A 134 -2.42 9.58 6.73
N VAL A 135 -2.36 8.26 6.56
CA VAL A 135 -3.56 7.40 6.48
C VAL A 135 -4.38 7.50 7.74
N MET A 136 -3.77 7.42 8.92
CA MET A 136 -4.49 7.56 10.19
C MET A 136 -5.17 8.92 10.35
N ARG A 137 -4.63 9.97 9.76
CA ARG A 137 -5.21 11.31 9.81
C ARG A 137 -6.37 11.50 8.84
N VAL A 138 -6.27 10.97 7.63
CA VAL A 138 -7.26 11.23 6.56
C VAL A 138 -8.32 10.14 6.42
N ALA A 139 -8.06 8.93 6.91
CA ALA A 139 -8.94 7.78 6.71
C ALA A 139 -10.33 8.01 7.30
N THR A 140 -11.33 7.72 6.48
CA THR A 140 -12.74 7.71 6.90
C THR A 140 -13.22 6.33 7.36
N LYS A 141 -12.37 5.33 7.20
CA LYS A 141 -12.61 3.93 7.60
C LYS A 141 -11.72 3.56 8.80
N PRO A 142 -12.09 2.54 9.58
CA PRO A 142 -11.19 1.96 10.57
C PRO A 142 -9.84 1.60 9.98
N VAL A 143 -8.78 1.87 10.74
CA VAL A 143 -7.40 1.56 10.33
C VAL A 143 -6.78 0.61 11.35
N LEU A 144 -6.28 -0.52 10.88
CA LEU A 144 -5.44 -1.43 11.65
C LEU A 144 -3.98 -1.13 11.32
N LEU A 145 -3.28 -0.61 12.30
CA LEU A 145 -1.85 -0.34 12.20
C LEU A 145 -1.07 -1.54 12.74
N VAL A 146 -0.26 -2.16 11.88
CA VAL A 146 0.58 -3.29 12.24
C VAL A 146 2.01 -2.82 12.49
N ARG A 147 2.51 -3.07 13.68
CA ARG A 147 3.87 -2.70 14.06
C ARG A 147 4.88 -3.73 13.57
N GLY A 148 6.01 -3.25 13.07
CA GLY A 148 7.21 -4.06 12.88
C GLY A 148 7.89 -4.38 14.21
N ASN A 149 8.60 -5.48 14.26
CA ASN A 149 9.44 -5.86 15.40
C ASN A 149 10.72 -5.04 15.39
#